data_6ed9e745095aee10282bbe0a04f49d19
#
_entry.id   6ed9e745095aee10282bbe0a04f49d19
#
_cell.length_a   1.000
_cell.length_b   1.000
_cell.length_c   1.000
_cell.angle_alpha   90.00
_cell.angle_beta   90.00
_cell.angle_gamma   90.00
#
_symmetry.space_group_name_H-M   'P 1'
#
loop_
_entity.id
_entity.type
_entity.pdbx_description
1 polymer ?
#
loop_
_entity_poly.entity_id
_entity_poly.type
_entity_poly.pdbx_seq_one_letter_code
_entity_poly.pdbx_strand_id
1 'polypeptide(L)'
;RDLSRQALAEVVEPRYEELFSLVQAELRRSGFEDLVAAGIVLTGGTSKIEGAIELAEEIFHMPVSLGKPKNVAGLSDIVRNPIYSTAVGLLHYGANQQTRGVAKKPKQKSDGLINQFKKWFTGN
;
A
#
# COMPACT_ATOMS: atom_id res chain seq x y z
N ARG A 1 -12.04 18.06 -24.56
CA ARG A 1 -11.04 17.41 -25.46
C ARG A 1 -10.96 15.96 -25.05
N ASP A 2 -11.66 15.12 -25.76
CA ASP A 2 -11.54 13.68 -25.57
C ASP A 2 -10.18 13.23 -26.13
N LEU A 3 -9.23 12.97 -25.22
CA LEU A 3 -8.02 12.24 -25.56
C LEU A 3 -8.43 10.81 -25.87
N SER A 4 -8.09 10.32 -27.07
CA SER A 4 -8.33 8.92 -27.40
C SER A 4 -7.57 8.02 -26.41
N ARG A 5 -8.11 6.83 -26.09
CA ARG A 5 -7.41 5.84 -25.26
C ARG A 5 -5.99 5.55 -25.76
N GLN A 6 -5.81 5.55 -27.06
CA GLN A 6 -4.53 5.33 -27.69
C GLN A 6 -3.53 6.46 -27.39
N ALA A 7 -3.95 7.72 -27.48
CA ALA A 7 -3.09 8.86 -27.14
C ALA A 7 -2.68 8.86 -25.66
N LEU A 8 -3.58 8.40 -24.77
CA LEU A 8 -3.26 8.24 -23.36
C LEU A 8 -2.25 7.10 -23.14
N ALA A 9 -2.42 5.96 -23.81
CA ALA A 9 -1.50 4.83 -23.74
C ALA A 9 -0.09 5.22 -24.19
N GLU A 10 0.05 5.95 -25.28
CA GLU A 10 1.34 6.45 -25.79
C GLU A 10 2.12 7.31 -24.77
N VAL A 11 1.42 7.97 -23.85
CA VAL A 11 2.04 8.79 -22.80
C VAL A 11 2.34 7.95 -21.54
N VAL A 12 1.45 7.03 -21.20
CA VAL A 12 1.51 6.24 -19.94
C VAL A 12 2.48 5.08 -20.08
N GLU A 13 2.49 4.36 -21.19
CA GLU A 13 3.32 3.17 -21.40
C GLU A 13 4.81 3.42 -21.17
N PRO A 14 5.46 4.46 -21.74
CA PRO A 14 6.88 4.74 -21.49
C PRO A 14 7.18 5.03 -20.01
N ARG A 15 6.23 5.57 -19.27
CA ARG A 15 6.39 5.83 -17.83
C ARG A 15 6.35 4.56 -17.00
N TYR A 16 5.49 3.62 -17.36
CA TYR A 16 5.47 2.29 -16.74
C TYR A 16 6.73 1.49 -17.07
N GLU A 17 7.17 1.53 -18.31
CA GLU A 17 8.41 0.90 -18.76
C GLU A 17 9.61 1.41 -17.95
N GLU A 18 9.73 2.73 -17.80
CA GLU A 18 10.78 3.36 -16.98
C GLU A 18 10.68 2.91 -15.52
N LEU A 19 9.49 2.94 -14.92
CA LEU A 19 9.26 2.51 -13.54
C LEU A 19 9.65 1.05 -13.33
N PHE A 20 9.18 0.15 -14.18
CA PHE A 20 9.47 -1.28 -14.06
C PHE A 20 10.94 -1.59 -14.30
N SER A 21 11.60 -0.87 -15.20
CA SER A 21 13.03 -1.00 -15.44
C SER A 21 13.85 -0.56 -14.22
N LEU A 22 13.45 0.52 -13.55
CA LEU A 22 14.08 0.97 -12.30
C LEU A 22 13.91 -0.06 -11.17
N VAL A 23 12.72 -0.63 -11.04
CA VAL A 23 12.46 -1.68 -10.04
C VAL A 23 13.27 -2.94 -10.36
N GLN A 24 13.36 -3.34 -11.61
CA GLN A 24 14.17 -4.48 -12.04
C GLN A 24 15.65 -4.27 -11.71
N ALA A 25 16.18 -3.08 -11.99
CA ALA A 25 17.56 -2.73 -11.66
C ALA A 25 17.83 -2.84 -10.15
N GLU A 26 16.89 -2.40 -9.32
CA GLU A 26 16.98 -2.50 -7.87
C GLU A 26 16.89 -3.96 -7.39
N LEU A 27 16.03 -4.77 -8.00
CA LEU A 27 15.91 -6.19 -7.70
C LEU A 27 17.22 -6.93 -7.98
N ARG A 28 17.88 -6.63 -9.10
CA ARG A 28 19.22 -7.15 -9.45
C ARG A 28 20.28 -6.69 -8.46
N ARG A 29 20.28 -5.41 -8.14
CA ARG A 29 21.24 -4.83 -7.18
C ARG A 29 21.12 -5.47 -5.80
N SER A 30 19.93 -5.82 -5.37
CA SER A 30 19.68 -6.47 -4.08
C SER A 30 20.15 -7.93 -4.04
N GLY A 31 20.37 -8.58 -5.17
CA GLY A 31 20.72 -10.00 -5.29
C GLY A 31 19.55 -10.96 -5.07
N PHE A 32 18.31 -10.45 -5.03
CA PHE A 32 17.11 -11.28 -4.83
C PHE A 32 16.47 -11.76 -6.15
N GLU A 33 16.94 -11.33 -7.31
CA GLU A 33 16.34 -11.66 -8.60
C GLU A 33 16.16 -13.18 -8.78
N ASP A 34 17.17 -13.97 -8.45
CA ASP A 34 17.12 -15.42 -8.56
C ASP A 34 16.27 -16.12 -7.49
N LEU A 35 15.92 -15.40 -6.41
CA LEU A 35 15.15 -15.94 -5.30
C LEU A 35 13.64 -15.74 -5.44
N VAL A 36 13.21 -14.86 -6.34
CA VAL A 36 11.78 -14.54 -6.56
C VAL A 36 11.18 -15.32 -7.73
N ALA A 37 11.52 -16.59 -7.85
CA ALA A 37 11.06 -17.47 -8.94
C ALA A 37 9.54 -17.61 -9.03
N ALA A 38 8.80 -17.30 -7.96
CA ALA A 38 7.33 -17.30 -7.93
C ALA A 38 6.71 -16.15 -8.77
N GLY A 39 7.51 -15.15 -9.14
CA GLY A 39 7.08 -14.01 -9.95
C GLY A 39 6.82 -12.73 -9.16
N ILE A 40 6.21 -11.78 -9.84
CA ILE A 40 5.94 -10.43 -9.35
C ILE A 40 4.45 -10.26 -9.08
N VAL A 41 4.11 -9.56 -8.02
CA VAL A 41 2.72 -9.19 -7.71
C VAL A 41 2.57 -7.67 -7.81
N LEU A 42 1.77 -7.22 -8.75
CA LEU A 42 1.37 -5.81 -8.86
C LEU A 42 0.11 -5.56 -8.02
N THR A 43 0.06 -4.44 -7.33
CA THR A 43 -1.12 -4.03 -6.57
C THR A 43 -1.27 -2.52 -6.56
N GLY A 44 -2.37 -2.01 -6.02
CA GLY A 44 -2.71 -0.59 -6.10
C GLY A 44 -3.61 -0.26 -7.29
N GLY A 45 -4.17 0.93 -7.31
CA GLY A 45 -5.15 1.33 -8.33
C GLY A 45 -4.60 1.33 -9.75
N THR A 46 -3.40 1.81 -9.92
CA THR A 46 -2.74 1.94 -11.23
C THR A 46 -2.31 0.59 -11.81
N SER A 47 -2.19 -0.46 -11.00
CA SER A 47 -1.91 -1.82 -11.49
C SER A 47 -3.04 -2.42 -12.34
N LYS A 48 -4.22 -1.80 -12.34
CA LYS A 48 -5.39 -2.20 -13.13
C LYS A 48 -5.43 -1.58 -14.53
N ILE A 49 -4.46 -0.77 -14.89
CA ILE A 49 -4.36 -0.23 -16.24
C ILE A 49 -4.17 -1.40 -17.21
N GLU A 50 -4.95 -1.38 -18.28
CA GLU A 50 -4.88 -2.38 -19.35
C GLU A 50 -3.46 -2.44 -19.93
N GLY A 51 -2.90 -3.63 -20.05
CA GLY A 51 -1.53 -3.82 -20.54
C GLY A 51 -0.42 -3.71 -19.47
N ALA A 52 -0.73 -3.31 -18.23
CA ALA A 52 0.29 -3.15 -17.18
C ALA A 52 0.93 -4.47 -16.77
N ILE A 53 0.17 -5.56 -16.73
CA ILE A 53 0.66 -6.89 -16.38
C ILE A 53 1.56 -7.42 -17.49
N GLU A 54 1.11 -7.34 -18.72
CA GLU A 54 1.84 -7.80 -19.91
C GLU A 54 3.18 -7.05 -20.05
N LEU A 55 3.17 -5.75 -19.89
CA LEU A 55 4.39 -4.93 -19.91
C LEU A 55 5.35 -5.31 -18.76
N ALA A 56 4.83 -5.56 -17.59
CA ALA A 56 5.64 -6.02 -16.45
C ALA A 56 6.27 -7.39 -16.71
N GLU A 57 5.51 -8.34 -17.26
CA GLU A 57 6.03 -9.67 -17.66
C GLU A 57 7.15 -9.57 -18.69
N GLU A 58 7.01 -8.66 -19.64
CA GLU A 58 8.03 -8.41 -20.67
C GLU A 58 9.32 -7.86 -20.06
N ILE A 59 9.23 -6.94 -19.12
CA ILE A 59 10.41 -6.31 -18.50
C ILE A 59 11.07 -7.21 -17.47
N PHE A 60 10.28 -7.82 -16.58
CA PHE A 60 10.82 -8.66 -15.50
C PHE A 60 11.21 -10.07 -15.96
N HIS A 61 10.71 -10.54 -17.11
CA HIS A 61 10.85 -11.91 -17.59
C HIS A 61 10.39 -12.96 -16.56
N MET A 62 9.37 -12.63 -15.80
CA MET A 62 8.79 -13.45 -14.74
C MET A 62 7.26 -13.39 -14.85
N PRO A 63 6.54 -14.39 -14.33
CA PRO A 63 5.09 -14.32 -14.22
C PRO A 63 4.67 -13.13 -13.35
N VAL A 64 3.66 -12.38 -13.79
CA VAL A 64 3.11 -11.25 -13.05
C VAL A 64 1.64 -11.48 -12.76
N SER A 65 1.24 -11.20 -11.54
CA SER A 65 -0.15 -11.33 -11.10
C SER A 65 -0.65 -10.06 -10.42
N LEU A 66 -1.97 -9.86 -10.45
CA LEU A 66 -2.62 -8.76 -9.78
C LEU A 66 -2.96 -9.14 -8.34
N GLY A 67 -2.34 -8.45 -7.38
CA GLY A 67 -2.59 -8.64 -5.96
C GLY A 67 -3.87 -7.95 -5.51
N LYS A 68 -4.68 -8.68 -4.74
CA LYS A 68 -5.91 -8.17 -4.12
C LYS A 68 -5.82 -8.31 -2.61
N PRO A 69 -6.42 -7.38 -1.83
CA PRO A 69 -6.51 -7.53 -0.38
C PRO A 69 -7.18 -8.85 0.01
N LYS A 70 -6.66 -9.48 1.05
CA LYS A 70 -7.16 -10.74 1.61
C LYS A 70 -7.45 -10.57 3.10
N ASN A 71 -8.17 -11.54 3.66
CA ASN A 71 -8.46 -11.62 5.10
C ASN A 71 -9.21 -10.39 5.65
N VAL A 72 -10.16 -9.91 4.88
CA VAL A 72 -11.06 -8.81 5.26
C VAL A 72 -12.47 -9.35 5.38
N ALA A 73 -13.10 -9.19 6.54
CA ALA A 73 -14.50 -9.49 6.78
C ALA A 73 -15.39 -8.29 6.44
N GLY A 74 -16.68 -8.52 6.26
CA GLY A 74 -17.65 -7.47 5.94
C GLY A 74 -17.82 -7.26 4.43
N LEU A 75 -17.52 -6.08 3.92
CA LEU A 75 -17.65 -5.71 2.50
C LEU A 75 -16.55 -6.34 1.62
N SER A 76 -16.29 -7.63 1.82
CA SER A 76 -15.18 -8.36 1.19
C SER A 76 -15.14 -8.24 -0.33
N ASP A 77 -16.29 -8.24 -0.99
CA ASP A 77 -16.38 -8.18 -2.45
C ASP A 77 -15.96 -6.81 -3.00
N ILE A 78 -16.19 -5.76 -2.23
CA ILE A 78 -15.77 -4.40 -2.58
C ILE A 78 -14.29 -4.20 -2.29
N VAL A 79 -13.82 -4.58 -1.10
CA VAL A 79 -12.44 -4.31 -0.65
C VAL A 79 -11.40 -5.24 -1.26
N ARG A 80 -11.82 -6.32 -1.92
CA ARG A 80 -10.94 -7.20 -2.72
C ARG A 80 -10.47 -6.56 -4.03
N ASN A 81 -10.46 -5.26 -4.10
CA ASN A 81 -9.96 -4.51 -5.25
C ASN A 81 -8.54 -3.98 -4.93
N PRO A 82 -7.58 -4.08 -5.84
CA PRO A 82 -6.22 -3.55 -5.64
C PRO A 82 -6.16 -2.10 -5.20
N ILE A 83 -7.14 -1.27 -5.54
CA ILE A 83 -7.21 0.14 -5.12
C ILE A 83 -7.23 0.33 -3.60
N TYR A 84 -7.68 -0.68 -2.85
CA TYR A 84 -7.77 -0.64 -1.39
C TYR A 84 -6.60 -1.30 -0.66
N SER A 85 -5.57 -1.74 -1.38
CA SER A 85 -4.46 -2.50 -0.81
C SER A 85 -3.76 -1.76 0.33
N THR A 86 -3.49 -0.48 0.18
CA THR A 86 -2.85 0.34 1.23
C THR A 86 -3.75 0.48 2.45
N ALA A 87 -5.04 0.78 2.27
CA ALA A 87 -5.99 0.95 3.37
C ALA A 87 -6.17 -0.34 4.17
N VAL A 88 -6.35 -1.46 3.48
CA VAL A 88 -6.46 -2.78 4.13
C VAL A 88 -5.16 -3.18 4.82
N GLY A 89 -4.02 -2.92 4.19
CA GLY A 89 -2.71 -3.16 4.80
C GLY A 89 -2.49 -2.37 6.09
N LEU A 90 -2.90 -1.10 6.12
CA LEU A 90 -2.83 -0.27 7.33
C LEU A 90 -3.72 -0.80 8.45
N LEU A 91 -4.93 -1.28 8.13
CA LEU A 91 -5.82 -1.91 9.11
C LEU A 91 -5.20 -3.18 9.70
N HIS A 92 -4.64 -4.06 8.89
CA HIS A 92 -3.94 -5.26 9.34
C HIS A 92 -2.71 -4.93 10.18
N TYR A 93 -1.94 -3.96 9.74
CA TYR A 93 -0.77 -3.49 10.49
C TYR A 93 -1.17 -2.96 11.88
N GLY A 94 -2.18 -2.09 11.95
CA GLY A 94 -2.69 -1.54 13.20
C GLY A 94 -3.21 -2.62 14.15
N ALA A 95 -3.99 -3.57 13.64
CA ALA A 95 -4.50 -4.70 14.42
C ALA A 95 -3.35 -5.56 14.99
N ASN A 96 -2.36 -5.88 14.18
CA ASN A 96 -1.19 -6.64 14.63
C ASN A 96 -0.37 -5.91 15.68
N GLN A 97 -0.22 -4.59 15.58
CA GLN A 97 0.48 -3.79 16.58
C GLN A 97 -0.26 -3.76 17.92
N GLN A 98 -1.59 -3.69 17.89
CA GLN A 98 -2.40 -3.78 19.12
C GLN A 98 -2.26 -5.13 19.80
N THR A 99 -2.26 -6.22 19.03
CA THR A 99 -2.13 -7.59 19.55
C THR A 99 -0.73 -7.86 20.13
N ARG A 100 0.30 -7.27 19.56
CA ARG A 100 1.70 -7.43 20.02
C ARG A 100 2.04 -6.58 21.25
N GLY A 101 1.09 -5.81 21.80
CA GLY A 101 1.32 -5.02 23.01
C GLY A 101 2.38 -3.93 22.85
N VAL A 102 2.62 -3.48 21.61
CA VAL A 102 3.46 -2.31 21.38
C VAL A 102 2.77 -1.16 22.08
N ALA A 103 3.40 -0.75 23.16
CA ALA A 103 2.98 0.17 24.20
C ALA A 103 1.88 1.13 23.75
N LYS A 104 0.71 1.00 24.36
CA LYS A 104 -0.11 2.18 24.60
C LYS A 104 0.84 3.25 25.09
N LYS A 105 1.11 4.28 24.29
CA LYS A 105 1.64 5.54 24.85
C LYS A 105 0.84 5.77 26.11
N PRO A 106 1.46 5.92 27.28
CA PRO A 106 0.67 6.21 28.48
C PRO A 106 -0.24 7.34 28.10
N LYS A 107 -1.55 7.15 28.23
CA LYS A 107 -2.50 8.26 28.18
C LYS A 107 -1.88 9.25 29.14
N GLN A 108 -1.35 10.32 28.62
CA GLN A 108 -0.92 11.44 29.42
C GLN A 108 -2.16 11.82 30.17
N LYS A 109 -2.21 11.41 31.43
CA LYS A 109 -3.35 11.70 32.29
C LYS A 109 -3.49 13.20 32.23
N SER A 110 -4.61 13.67 31.72
CA SER A 110 -5.02 15.07 31.79
C SER A 110 -5.33 15.51 33.21
N ASP A 111 -4.90 14.69 34.18
CA ASP A 111 -5.08 14.94 35.62
C ASP A 111 -4.42 16.27 36.07
N GLY A 112 -3.38 16.71 35.35
CA GLY A 112 -2.75 17.99 35.63
C GLY A 112 -3.63 19.20 35.35
N LEU A 113 -4.38 19.19 34.27
CA LEU A 113 -5.24 20.31 33.88
C LEU A 113 -6.51 20.36 34.74
N ILE A 114 -7.12 19.23 35.05
CA ILE A 114 -8.30 19.15 35.89
C ILE A 114 -7.97 19.52 37.34
N ASN A 115 -6.81 19.09 37.86
CA ASN A 115 -6.37 19.48 39.20
C ASN A 115 -5.94 20.95 39.25
N GLN A 116 -5.35 21.49 38.20
CA GLN A 116 -5.04 22.92 38.10
C GLN A 116 -6.31 23.77 38.03
N PHE A 117 -7.32 23.29 37.30
CA PHE A 117 -8.64 23.96 37.21
C PHE A 117 -9.40 23.91 38.55
N LYS A 118 -9.36 22.78 39.28
CA LYS A 118 -9.93 22.66 40.63
C LYS A 118 -9.25 23.57 41.62
N LYS A 119 -7.93 23.67 41.63
CA LYS A 119 -7.19 24.59 42.49
C LYS A 119 -7.53 26.04 42.22
N TRP A 120 -7.70 26.39 40.94
CA TRP A 120 -8.08 27.75 40.56
C TRP A 120 -9.51 28.08 40.99
N PHE A 121 -10.45 27.12 40.92
CA PHE A 121 -11.87 27.32 41.27
C PHE A 121 -12.13 27.29 42.76
N THR A 122 -11.32 26.62 43.59
CA THR A 122 -11.48 26.51 45.03
C THR A 122 -10.71 27.56 45.85
N GLY A 123 -9.94 28.42 45.18
CA GLY A 123 -9.31 29.60 45.79
C GLY A 123 -8.21 29.31 46.84
N ASN A 124 -7.70 28.10 46.84
CA ASN A 124 -6.56 27.73 47.69
C ASN A 124 -5.53 26.96 46.91
#